data_d44e62bb60d79642d1b5bc9b26267f33
#
_entry.id   d44e62bb60d79642d1b5bc9b26267f33
#
_cell.length_a   1.000
_cell.length_b   1.000
_cell.length_c   1.000
_cell.angle_alpha   90.00
_cell.angle_beta   90.00
_cell.angle_gamma   90.00
#
_symmetry.space_group_name_H-M   'P 1'
#
loop_
_entity.id
_entity.type
_entity.pdbx_description
1 polymer ?
#
loop_
_entity_poly.entity_id
_entity_poly.type
_entity_poly.pdbx_seq_one_letter_code
_entity_poly.pdbx_strand_id
1 'polypeptide(L)'
;MPSFTRLATAAVHLGLLAQSAFAKPYHREDPKLGAVASESSVCSEIGIDVLKKGGNAADALVATQFCIGVIGMYHSGIGGGGFMLVRSCEGKYEFIDFRETAPAAAFQDMYNNNTALSLYGGLASGVPGELRGLERLHKNYGSLPWKELVMPAVKVARYGFKVTEDLVHYMETTTPSNKFLTDDPTWAIDFAPHGYLVKLGETITRKRYADTLETIANDGPDAFYTGPIAEATIAALTKQNGTMTLEDLKNYTVAIRKPSEITYRGYKLTGTSAPSGGIVTLSTLNIVNGYEDFGDPAAINLTTHRLDEAMRFAYGQRSELGDPLFVEGLDAYQASILSNKTAAEVRSKISDFRTLNVSAYDPEGFESLPTPGTSHIVAADKSGLAISVTTTINLLFGSQLMVPETGVIMNDEMNDFSIPNSSNAFGYIPSPANYIRPGKRPLSSISPVIAESPDGKLYLVIGSAGGSRIITATIQNIHHVIDQDMTVPEALAQPRLHDQLSPNQVSFEYAYDNSTVAFMASLGHNVTWVAPGQSTAQGLRLLPNGTFEAGGEPRQHNSGGFAI
;
A
#
# COMPACT_ATOMS: atom_id res chain seq x y z
N MET A 1 21.66 28.29 86.36
CA MET A 1 20.71 27.17 86.16
C MET A 1 19.56 27.70 85.39
N PRO A 2 19.29 27.19 84.18
CA PRO A 2 18.42 27.81 83.24
C PRO A 2 17.01 27.22 83.28
N SER A 3 16.00 28.08 83.11
CA SER A 3 14.59 27.70 82.96
C SER A 3 14.22 27.56 81.47
N PHE A 4 13.59 26.46 81.12
CA PHE A 4 13.01 26.17 79.84
C PHE A 4 11.69 26.91 79.65
N THR A 5 11.58 27.72 78.60
CA THR A 5 10.32 28.25 78.13
C THR A 5 9.95 27.53 76.83
N ARG A 6 8.83 26.82 76.84
CA ARG A 6 8.23 26.17 75.67
C ARG A 6 7.40 27.18 74.88
N LEU A 7 7.74 27.41 73.61
CA LEU A 7 6.87 28.06 72.65
C LEU A 7 5.96 26.99 72.02
N ALA A 8 4.68 27.19 72.11
CA ALA A 8 3.66 26.39 71.43
C ALA A 8 3.42 27.05 70.04
N THR A 9 3.71 26.30 68.99
CA THR A 9 3.36 26.70 67.61
C THR A 9 2.00 26.15 67.25
N ALA A 10 1.03 27.02 67.07
CA ALA A 10 -0.29 26.67 66.53
C ALA A 10 -0.19 26.45 65.03
N ALA A 11 -0.42 25.22 64.57
CA ALA A 11 -0.58 24.90 63.17
C ALA A 11 -2.01 25.18 62.72
N VAL A 12 -2.15 26.18 61.88
CA VAL A 12 -3.41 26.48 61.18
C VAL A 12 -3.52 25.49 59.99
N HIS A 13 -4.42 24.52 60.10
CA HIS A 13 -4.79 23.67 58.97
C HIS A 13 -5.82 24.44 58.08
N LEU A 14 -5.34 25.00 56.99
CA LEU A 14 -6.23 25.39 55.88
C LEU A 14 -6.60 24.13 55.09
N GLY A 15 -7.79 23.66 55.27
CA GLY A 15 -8.39 22.62 54.47
C GLY A 15 -8.73 23.16 53.07
N LEU A 16 -7.90 22.90 52.08
CA LEU A 16 -8.26 23.03 50.69
C LEU A 16 -9.24 21.88 50.34
N LEU A 17 -10.53 22.16 50.31
CA LEU A 17 -11.51 21.31 49.65
C LEU A 17 -11.25 21.36 48.14
N ALA A 18 -10.42 20.43 47.64
CA ALA A 18 -10.37 20.13 46.23
C ALA A 18 -11.71 19.49 45.84
N GLN A 19 -12.59 20.27 45.23
CA GLN A 19 -13.72 19.73 44.48
C GLN A 19 -13.11 18.96 43.28
N SER A 20 -12.99 17.64 43.43
CA SER A 20 -12.82 16.74 42.32
C SER A 20 -14.07 16.87 41.43
N ALA A 21 -13.99 17.68 40.39
CA ALA A 21 -14.92 17.59 39.29
C ALA A 21 -14.81 16.16 38.75
N PHE A 22 -15.73 15.31 39.12
CA PHE A 22 -15.97 14.05 38.45
C PHE A 22 -16.35 14.42 37.01
N ALA A 23 -15.40 14.45 36.10
CA ALA A 23 -15.66 14.37 34.68
C ALA A 23 -16.56 13.13 34.53
N LYS A 24 -17.80 13.31 34.10
CA LYS A 24 -18.65 12.19 33.70
C LYS A 24 -17.80 11.33 32.79
N PRO A 25 -17.71 10.00 33.00
CA PRO A 25 -17.01 9.14 32.05
C PRO A 25 -17.66 9.42 30.70
N TYR A 26 -16.84 9.91 29.77
CA TYR A 26 -17.22 10.02 28.37
C TYR A 26 -17.44 8.57 27.95
N HIS A 27 -18.68 8.10 27.91
CA HIS A 27 -19.05 6.85 27.30
C HIS A 27 -18.68 6.99 25.83
N ARG A 28 -17.46 6.60 25.48
CA ARG A 28 -17.07 6.39 24.11
C ARG A 28 -17.96 5.22 23.68
N GLU A 29 -18.97 5.49 22.88
CA GLU A 29 -19.74 4.43 22.25
C GLU A 29 -18.75 3.48 21.57
N ASP A 30 -18.95 2.17 21.75
CA ASP A 30 -18.11 1.18 21.09
C ASP A 30 -18.10 1.44 19.58
N PRO A 31 -16.95 1.48 18.90
CA PRO A 31 -16.86 1.85 17.50
C PRO A 31 -17.46 0.75 16.61
N LYS A 32 -18.76 0.87 16.30
CA LYS A 32 -19.55 -0.13 15.57
C LYS A 32 -20.05 0.34 14.20
N LEU A 33 -19.86 1.60 13.86
CA LEU A 33 -20.35 2.15 12.60
C LEU A 33 -19.43 1.78 11.44
N GLY A 34 -18.12 1.89 11.64
CA GLY A 34 -17.11 1.55 10.66
C GLY A 34 -15.72 2.00 11.05
N ALA A 35 -14.76 1.75 10.15
CA ALA A 35 -13.36 2.09 10.36
C ALA A 35 -12.68 2.46 9.04
N VAL A 36 -11.65 3.32 9.14
CA VAL A 36 -10.77 3.73 8.03
C VAL A 36 -9.34 3.82 8.53
N ALA A 37 -8.38 3.32 7.74
CA ALA A 37 -6.95 3.53 8.01
C ALA A 37 -6.20 3.84 6.72
N SER A 38 -5.25 4.79 6.81
CA SER A 38 -4.39 5.22 5.69
C SER A 38 -3.07 5.79 6.21
N GLU A 39 -2.15 6.11 5.31
CA GLU A 39 -0.87 6.76 5.63
C GLU A 39 -1.02 8.21 6.15
N SER A 40 -2.22 8.79 6.13
CA SER A 40 -2.48 10.15 6.64
C SER A 40 -3.69 10.15 7.59
N SER A 41 -3.46 10.52 8.84
CA SER A 41 -4.53 10.69 9.83
C SER A 41 -5.59 11.69 9.37
N VAL A 42 -5.18 12.79 8.74
CA VAL A 42 -6.10 13.80 8.16
C VAL A 42 -7.03 13.18 7.13
N CYS A 43 -6.50 12.31 6.26
CA CYS A 43 -7.29 11.66 5.23
C CYS A 43 -8.20 10.58 5.80
N SER A 44 -7.72 9.81 6.79
CA SER A 44 -8.54 8.83 7.51
C SER A 44 -9.70 9.51 8.27
N GLU A 45 -9.46 10.68 8.90
CA GLU A 45 -10.51 11.47 9.55
C GLU A 45 -11.57 11.95 8.55
N ILE A 46 -11.18 12.34 7.33
CA ILE A 46 -12.13 12.67 6.25
C ILE A 46 -13.03 11.47 5.93
N GLY A 47 -12.46 10.26 5.82
CA GLY A 47 -13.23 9.04 5.63
C GLY A 47 -14.19 8.74 6.78
N ILE A 48 -13.75 8.93 8.02
CA ILE A 48 -14.57 8.81 9.22
C ILE A 48 -15.72 9.83 9.22
N ASP A 49 -15.47 11.05 8.80
CA ASP A 49 -16.51 12.08 8.71
C ASP A 49 -17.55 11.77 7.62
N VAL A 50 -17.15 11.09 6.56
CA VAL A 50 -18.08 10.56 5.54
C VAL A 50 -18.98 9.48 6.16
N LEU A 51 -18.44 8.54 6.93
CA LEU A 51 -19.23 7.54 7.65
C LEU A 51 -20.23 8.18 8.62
N LYS A 52 -19.80 9.20 9.41
CA LYS A 52 -20.68 9.97 10.34
C LYS A 52 -21.83 10.66 9.62
N LYS A 53 -21.63 11.10 8.38
CA LYS A 53 -22.65 11.74 7.54
C LYS A 53 -23.63 10.76 6.90
N GLY A 54 -23.47 9.47 7.14
CA GLY A 54 -24.33 8.43 6.61
C GLY A 54 -23.84 7.80 5.32
N GLY A 55 -22.60 8.11 4.88
CA GLY A 55 -21.91 7.37 3.83
C GLY A 55 -21.53 5.96 4.28
N ASN A 56 -21.19 5.10 3.34
CA ASN A 56 -20.73 3.75 3.59
C ASN A 56 -19.20 3.63 3.42
N ALA A 57 -18.65 2.41 3.53
CA ALA A 57 -17.21 2.17 3.41
C ALA A 57 -16.64 2.57 2.04
N ALA A 58 -17.41 2.43 0.95
CA ALA A 58 -16.98 2.84 -0.39
C ALA A 58 -16.88 4.37 -0.49
N ASP A 59 -17.87 5.10 0.04
CA ASP A 59 -17.84 6.56 0.10
C ASP A 59 -16.65 7.06 0.93
N ALA A 60 -16.43 6.45 2.10
CA ALA A 60 -15.31 6.79 2.98
C ALA A 60 -13.96 6.56 2.30
N LEU A 61 -13.81 5.43 1.60
CA LEU A 61 -12.59 5.11 0.86
C LEU A 61 -12.33 6.11 -0.27
N VAL A 62 -13.33 6.43 -1.10
CA VAL A 62 -13.19 7.42 -2.19
C VAL A 62 -12.71 8.76 -1.65
N ALA A 63 -13.33 9.27 -0.58
CA ALA A 63 -12.93 10.55 0.00
C ALA A 63 -11.51 10.50 0.62
N THR A 64 -11.16 9.41 1.28
CA THR A 64 -9.81 9.19 1.83
C THR A 64 -8.77 9.14 0.73
N GLN A 65 -9.01 8.39 -0.35
CA GLN A 65 -8.06 8.20 -1.46
C GLN A 65 -7.81 9.51 -2.23
N PHE A 66 -8.83 10.32 -2.49
CA PHE A 66 -8.62 11.67 -3.05
C PHE A 66 -7.76 12.55 -2.14
N CYS A 67 -7.96 12.48 -0.82
CA CYS A 67 -7.13 13.21 0.13
C CYS A 67 -5.68 12.69 0.14
N ILE A 68 -5.46 11.38 0.06
CA ILE A 68 -4.11 10.78 -0.05
C ILE A 68 -3.41 11.30 -1.30
N GLY A 69 -4.06 11.39 -2.45
CA GLY A 69 -3.48 12.00 -3.65
C GLY A 69 -3.11 13.48 -3.50
N VAL A 70 -3.61 14.17 -2.45
CA VAL A 70 -3.20 15.54 -2.10
C VAL A 70 -2.01 15.55 -1.13
N ILE A 71 -2.11 14.84 -0.01
CA ILE A 71 -1.11 14.88 1.09
C ILE A 71 0.04 13.91 0.80
N GLY A 72 -0.27 12.68 0.39
CA GLY A 72 0.68 11.62 0.04
C GLY A 72 1.07 11.61 -1.44
N MET A 73 1.12 12.78 -2.08
CA MET A 73 1.41 12.96 -3.50
C MET A 73 2.77 12.40 -3.95
N TYR A 74 3.63 12.09 -3.02
CA TYR A 74 4.90 11.41 -3.25
C TYR A 74 4.73 9.91 -3.53
N HIS A 75 3.58 9.31 -3.17
CA HIS A 75 3.28 7.89 -3.34
C HIS A 75 2.13 7.62 -4.31
N SER A 76 1.13 8.52 -4.39
CA SER A 76 -0.16 8.23 -5.01
C SER A 76 -0.83 9.49 -5.56
N GLY A 77 -1.81 9.32 -6.42
CA GLY A 77 -2.64 10.39 -6.98
C GLY A 77 -3.31 10.00 -8.30
N ILE A 78 -4.11 10.91 -8.84
CA ILE A 78 -4.92 10.66 -10.05
C ILE A 78 -4.09 10.43 -11.34
N GLY A 79 -2.79 10.70 -11.31
CA GLY A 79 -1.85 10.37 -12.38
C GLY A 79 -1.30 8.95 -12.31
N GLY A 80 -1.78 8.12 -11.39
CA GLY A 80 -1.37 6.75 -11.13
C GLY A 80 -2.48 5.72 -11.30
N GLY A 81 -2.36 4.62 -10.56
CA GLY A 81 -3.31 3.51 -10.56
C GLY A 81 -3.10 2.53 -9.41
N GLY A 82 -3.61 1.33 -9.54
CA GLY A 82 -3.49 0.33 -8.47
C GLY A 82 -4.45 -0.84 -8.58
N PHE A 83 -4.65 -1.49 -7.42
CA PHE A 83 -5.53 -2.66 -7.28
C PHE A 83 -6.41 -2.55 -6.04
N MET A 84 -7.66 -2.96 -6.18
CA MET A 84 -8.66 -2.87 -5.13
C MET A 84 -9.42 -4.18 -5.00
N LEU A 85 -9.52 -4.68 -3.78
CA LEU A 85 -10.38 -5.81 -3.42
C LEU A 85 -11.58 -5.28 -2.63
N VAL A 86 -12.77 -5.58 -3.10
CA VAL A 86 -14.03 -5.19 -2.47
C VAL A 86 -14.77 -6.44 -2.00
N ARG A 87 -15.19 -6.48 -0.74
CA ARG A 87 -16.17 -7.43 -0.21
C ARG A 87 -17.49 -6.70 -0.02
N SER A 88 -18.53 -7.10 -0.75
CA SER A 88 -19.87 -6.52 -0.61
C SER A 88 -20.51 -6.88 0.74
N CYS A 89 -21.58 -6.18 1.12
CA CYS A 89 -22.38 -6.52 2.30
C CYS A 89 -22.98 -7.95 2.26
N GLU A 90 -23.10 -8.55 1.07
CA GLU A 90 -23.55 -9.93 0.87
C GLU A 90 -22.41 -10.95 0.94
N GLY A 91 -21.16 -10.54 1.19
CA GLY A 91 -19.99 -11.41 1.20
C GLY A 91 -19.49 -11.80 -0.20
N LYS A 92 -19.91 -11.12 -1.26
CA LYS A 92 -19.39 -11.30 -2.62
C LYS A 92 -18.17 -10.43 -2.83
N TYR A 93 -17.23 -10.94 -3.62
CA TYR A 93 -15.96 -10.24 -3.88
C TYR A 93 -15.89 -9.71 -5.32
N GLU A 94 -15.33 -8.50 -5.46
CA GLU A 94 -14.93 -7.93 -6.74
C GLU A 94 -13.47 -7.50 -6.66
N PHE A 95 -12.66 -7.92 -7.64
CA PHE A 95 -11.29 -7.45 -7.81
C PHE A 95 -11.26 -6.44 -8.96
N ILE A 96 -11.05 -5.16 -8.61
CA ILE A 96 -10.95 -4.05 -9.55
C ILE A 96 -9.47 -3.78 -9.81
N ASP A 97 -9.03 -4.08 -11.03
CA ASP A 97 -7.69 -3.79 -11.53
C ASP A 97 -7.74 -2.46 -12.29
N PHE A 98 -7.24 -1.42 -11.66
CA PHE A 98 -7.09 -0.08 -12.24
C PHE A 98 -5.61 0.31 -12.39
N ARG A 99 -4.74 -0.73 -12.52
CA ARG A 99 -3.31 -0.59 -12.84
C ARG A 99 -3.15 0.15 -14.16
N GLU A 100 -2.11 0.93 -14.28
CA GLU A 100 -1.72 1.63 -15.49
C GLU A 100 -1.49 0.64 -16.64
N THR A 101 -1.82 1.07 -17.85
CA THR A 101 -1.54 0.30 -19.06
C THR A 101 -0.41 0.94 -19.85
N ALA A 102 0.41 0.13 -20.52
CA ALA A 102 1.37 0.63 -21.48
C ALA A 102 0.63 1.37 -22.61
N PRO A 103 1.06 2.58 -23.03
CA PRO A 103 0.46 3.30 -24.17
C PRO A 103 0.45 2.48 -25.46
N ALA A 104 -0.45 2.79 -26.39
CA ALA A 104 -0.55 2.08 -27.67
C ALA A 104 0.74 2.10 -28.51
N ALA A 105 1.56 3.13 -28.34
CA ALA A 105 2.86 3.26 -29.00
C ALA A 105 4.00 2.52 -28.31
N ALA A 106 3.77 1.88 -27.16
CA ALA A 106 4.79 1.13 -26.44
C ALA A 106 5.17 -0.15 -27.20
N PHE A 107 6.44 -0.56 -27.07
CA PHE A 107 6.95 -1.80 -27.65
C PHE A 107 8.02 -2.40 -26.73
N GLN A 108 8.27 -3.71 -26.89
CA GLN A 108 9.08 -4.51 -25.97
C GLN A 108 10.47 -3.93 -25.68
N ASP A 109 11.14 -3.45 -26.72
CA ASP A 109 12.56 -3.03 -26.65
C ASP A 109 12.74 -1.52 -26.48
N MET A 110 11.68 -0.77 -26.12
CA MET A 110 11.72 0.70 -26.10
C MET A 110 12.73 1.31 -25.12
N TYR A 111 13.21 0.54 -24.15
CA TYR A 111 14.20 0.99 -23.15
C TYR A 111 15.57 0.31 -23.27
N ASN A 112 15.78 -0.59 -24.25
CA ASN A 112 17.02 -1.37 -24.37
C ASN A 112 18.30 -0.53 -24.45
N ASN A 113 18.22 0.68 -25.00
CA ASN A 113 19.38 1.57 -25.14
C ASN A 113 19.58 2.51 -23.94
N ASN A 114 18.54 2.72 -23.13
CA ASN A 114 18.57 3.61 -21.97
C ASN A 114 17.43 3.29 -21.01
N THR A 115 17.70 2.47 -20.02
CA THR A 115 16.72 2.05 -19.00
C THR A 115 16.26 3.21 -18.10
N ALA A 116 17.04 4.30 -17.96
CA ALA A 116 16.63 5.46 -17.19
C ALA A 116 15.40 6.18 -17.77
N LEU A 117 15.09 5.98 -19.05
CA LEU A 117 13.87 6.51 -19.67
C LEU A 117 12.59 5.84 -19.16
N SER A 118 12.68 4.69 -18.49
CA SER A 118 11.55 4.07 -17.80
C SER A 118 11.29 4.66 -16.41
N LEU A 119 12.22 5.47 -15.88
CA LEU A 119 12.14 6.08 -14.54
C LEU A 119 11.65 7.53 -14.57
N TYR A 120 12.10 8.31 -15.57
CA TYR A 120 11.89 9.77 -15.57
C TYR A 120 11.33 10.28 -16.89
N GLY A 121 10.48 11.31 -16.78
CA GLY A 121 9.91 12.01 -17.92
C GLY A 121 8.72 11.29 -18.57
N GLY A 122 8.34 11.74 -19.78
CA GLY A 122 7.09 11.34 -20.40
C GLY A 122 7.03 9.87 -20.84
N LEU A 123 8.18 9.25 -21.19
CA LEU A 123 8.22 7.84 -21.60
C LEU A 123 8.01 6.87 -20.43
N ALA A 124 8.28 7.31 -19.20
CA ALA A 124 8.13 6.48 -18.01
C ALA A 124 6.66 6.25 -17.62
N SER A 125 5.74 7.09 -18.11
CA SER A 125 4.35 7.09 -17.64
C SER A 125 3.49 6.06 -18.38
N GLY A 126 2.85 5.18 -17.62
CA GLY A 126 1.72 4.37 -18.05
C GLY A 126 0.42 5.18 -18.04
N VAL A 127 -0.61 4.70 -18.76
CA VAL A 127 -1.92 5.35 -18.85
C VAL A 127 -2.63 5.27 -17.49
N PRO A 128 -2.96 6.39 -16.83
CA PRO A 128 -3.49 6.41 -15.48
C PRO A 128 -4.86 5.74 -15.34
N GLY A 129 -5.04 4.97 -14.26
CA GLY A 129 -6.27 4.24 -13.97
C GLY A 129 -7.02 4.69 -12.72
N GLU A 130 -6.40 5.47 -11.84
CA GLU A 130 -6.90 5.82 -10.51
C GLU A 130 -8.38 6.26 -10.49
N LEU A 131 -8.72 7.25 -11.33
CA LEU A 131 -10.08 7.78 -11.35
C LEU A 131 -11.10 6.78 -11.88
N ARG A 132 -10.74 5.90 -12.82
CA ARG A 132 -11.63 4.84 -13.29
C ARG A 132 -11.86 3.77 -12.21
N GLY A 133 -10.84 3.48 -11.41
CA GLY A 133 -10.98 2.61 -10.24
C GLY A 133 -11.95 3.17 -9.21
N LEU A 134 -11.79 4.45 -8.84
CA LEU A 134 -12.67 5.14 -7.89
C LEU A 134 -14.10 5.30 -8.45
N GLU A 135 -14.25 5.62 -9.73
CA GLU A 135 -15.54 5.68 -10.41
C GLU A 135 -16.28 4.35 -10.33
N ARG A 136 -15.56 3.23 -10.61
CA ARG A 136 -16.14 1.88 -10.53
C ARG A 136 -16.61 1.55 -9.12
N LEU A 137 -15.79 1.82 -8.11
CA LEU A 137 -16.15 1.62 -6.71
C LEU A 137 -17.38 2.44 -6.35
N HIS A 138 -17.38 3.74 -6.65
CA HIS A 138 -18.47 4.63 -6.32
C HIS A 138 -19.78 4.25 -7.02
N LYS A 139 -19.75 3.96 -8.33
CA LYS A 139 -20.94 3.58 -9.09
C LYS A 139 -21.60 2.29 -8.60
N ASN A 140 -20.81 1.32 -8.13
CA ASN A 140 -21.33 0.02 -7.72
C ASN A 140 -21.70 -0.06 -6.24
N TYR A 141 -21.02 0.70 -5.38
CA TYR A 141 -21.10 0.53 -3.93
C TYR A 141 -21.35 1.84 -3.18
N GLY A 142 -21.10 3.01 -3.78
CA GLY A 142 -21.28 4.31 -3.15
C GLY A 142 -22.75 4.66 -2.91
N SER A 143 -22.99 5.52 -1.93
CA SER A 143 -24.33 6.00 -1.55
C SER A 143 -24.45 7.52 -1.55
N LEU A 144 -23.36 8.24 -1.33
CA LEU A 144 -23.33 9.70 -1.33
C LEU A 144 -22.97 10.26 -2.72
N PRO A 145 -23.37 11.51 -3.03
CA PRO A 145 -22.99 12.15 -4.27
C PRO A 145 -21.47 12.26 -4.44
N TRP A 146 -20.95 11.92 -5.62
CA TRP A 146 -19.53 11.98 -5.99
C TRP A 146 -18.85 13.27 -5.54
N LYS A 147 -19.48 14.41 -5.82
CA LYS A 147 -18.96 15.73 -5.47
C LYS A 147 -18.69 15.88 -3.96
N GLU A 148 -19.56 15.34 -3.11
CA GLU A 148 -19.40 15.43 -1.66
C GLU A 148 -18.18 14.67 -1.17
N LEU A 149 -17.75 13.61 -1.89
CA LEU A 149 -16.60 12.78 -1.58
C LEU A 149 -15.28 13.42 -2.05
N VAL A 150 -15.30 14.16 -3.16
CA VAL A 150 -14.10 14.81 -3.71
C VAL A 150 -13.81 16.16 -3.04
N MET A 151 -14.85 16.94 -2.70
CA MET A 151 -14.70 18.30 -2.17
C MET A 151 -13.86 18.43 -0.88
N PRO A 152 -13.80 17.48 0.05
CA PRO A 152 -12.86 17.53 1.16
C PRO A 152 -11.40 17.62 0.70
N ALA A 153 -10.99 16.81 -0.26
CA ALA A 153 -9.64 16.84 -0.85
C ALA A 153 -9.35 18.17 -1.59
N VAL A 154 -10.34 18.72 -2.31
CA VAL A 154 -10.25 20.07 -2.91
C VAL A 154 -9.90 21.11 -1.86
N LYS A 155 -10.57 21.08 -0.71
CA LYS A 155 -10.30 22.03 0.39
C LYS A 155 -8.90 21.85 0.96
N VAL A 156 -8.45 20.63 1.19
CA VAL A 156 -7.08 20.33 1.67
C VAL A 156 -6.05 20.87 0.69
N ALA A 157 -6.21 20.62 -0.61
CA ALA A 157 -5.28 21.10 -1.64
C ALA A 157 -5.28 22.64 -1.76
N ARG A 158 -6.46 23.27 -1.70
CA ARG A 158 -6.63 24.72 -1.93
C ARG A 158 -6.16 25.57 -0.75
N TYR A 159 -6.57 25.19 0.45
CA TYR A 159 -6.28 25.97 1.67
C TYR A 159 -5.00 25.49 2.36
N GLY A 160 -4.50 24.33 1.95
CA GLY A 160 -3.25 23.77 2.40
C GLY A 160 -3.37 22.84 3.61
N PHE A 161 -2.29 22.14 3.83
CA PHE A 161 -2.06 21.27 4.97
C PHE A 161 -0.66 21.50 5.53
N LYS A 162 -0.41 21.01 6.75
CA LYS A 162 0.91 21.14 7.36
C LYS A 162 1.89 20.19 6.70
N VAL A 163 3.08 20.69 6.38
CA VAL A 163 4.23 19.86 5.99
C VAL A 163 4.56 18.94 7.15
N THR A 164 4.51 17.66 6.89
CA THR A 164 4.64 16.59 7.87
C THR A 164 6.06 16.04 7.90
N GLU A 165 6.40 15.26 8.92
CA GLU A 165 7.69 14.56 9.00
C GLU A 165 7.86 13.58 7.83
N ASP A 166 6.78 12.87 7.46
CA ASP A 166 6.80 11.94 6.33
C ASP A 166 7.05 12.69 5.01
N LEU A 167 6.38 13.84 4.78
CA LEU A 167 6.65 14.64 3.57
C LEU A 167 8.09 15.13 3.52
N VAL A 168 8.66 15.62 4.64
CA VAL A 168 10.08 16.01 4.72
C VAL A 168 10.97 14.83 4.37
N HIS A 169 10.75 13.68 4.98
CA HIS A 169 11.51 12.47 4.74
C HIS A 169 11.50 12.07 3.25
N TYR A 170 10.32 12.03 2.61
CA TYR A 170 10.21 11.64 1.20
C TYR A 170 10.76 12.68 0.23
N MET A 171 10.70 13.98 0.57
CA MET A 171 11.40 15.00 -0.20
C MET A 171 12.93 14.86 -0.12
N GLU A 172 13.47 14.45 1.04
CA GLU A 172 14.92 14.29 1.24
C GLU A 172 15.46 12.99 0.64
N THR A 173 14.66 11.92 0.62
CA THR A 173 15.09 10.59 0.16
C THR A 173 14.82 10.31 -1.31
N THR A 174 14.14 11.23 -2.01
CA THR A 174 13.87 11.05 -3.45
C THR A 174 15.15 11.03 -4.28
N THR A 175 15.20 10.16 -5.29
CA THR A 175 16.37 9.94 -6.14
C THR A 175 16.11 10.41 -7.58
N PRO A 176 17.14 10.76 -8.37
CA PRO A 176 18.55 10.86 -7.97
C PRO A 176 18.85 12.10 -7.14
N SER A 177 17.94 13.06 -7.04
CA SER A 177 18.07 14.31 -6.29
C SER A 177 16.71 14.98 -6.13
N ASN A 178 16.48 15.67 -5.02
CA ASN A 178 15.26 16.46 -4.78
C ASN A 178 15.30 17.86 -5.40
N LYS A 179 16.33 18.20 -6.17
CA LYS A 179 16.49 19.54 -6.76
C LYS A 179 15.37 19.94 -7.70
N PHE A 180 14.71 18.98 -8.37
CA PHE A 180 13.58 19.29 -9.23
C PHE A 180 12.43 19.98 -8.44
N LEU A 181 12.28 19.70 -7.14
CA LEU A 181 11.27 20.35 -6.29
C LEU A 181 11.49 21.86 -6.13
N THR A 182 12.74 22.33 -6.31
CA THR A 182 13.12 23.75 -6.19
C THR A 182 13.48 24.39 -7.52
N ASP A 183 14.12 23.64 -8.43
CA ASP A 183 14.73 24.17 -9.64
C ASP A 183 13.76 24.17 -10.83
N ASP A 184 12.79 23.23 -10.88
CA ASP A 184 11.72 23.24 -11.88
C ASP A 184 10.58 24.17 -11.42
N PRO A 185 10.28 25.24 -12.19
CA PRO A 185 9.21 26.17 -11.83
C PRO A 185 7.84 25.51 -11.63
N THR A 186 7.57 24.38 -12.30
CA THR A 186 6.31 23.63 -12.15
C THR A 186 6.15 23.07 -10.76
N TRP A 187 7.25 22.55 -10.19
CA TRP A 187 7.27 21.99 -8.85
C TRP A 187 7.45 23.07 -7.77
N ALA A 188 8.32 24.06 -8.04
CA ALA A 188 8.65 25.10 -7.08
C ALA A 188 7.45 25.93 -6.63
N ILE A 189 6.42 26.09 -7.47
CA ILE A 189 5.16 26.79 -7.11
C ILE A 189 4.52 26.16 -5.86
N ASP A 190 4.56 24.85 -5.72
CA ASP A 190 3.96 24.14 -4.60
C ASP A 190 4.99 23.85 -3.50
N PHE A 191 6.21 23.40 -3.85
CA PHE A 191 7.22 22.90 -2.91
C PHE A 191 8.25 23.93 -2.46
N ALA A 192 8.44 25.02 -3.20
CA ALA A 192 9.40 26.08 -2.87
C ALA A 192 8.84 27.48 -3.14
N PRO A 193 7.61 27.82 -2.66
CA PRO A 193 6.94 29.09 -3.00
C PRO A 193 7.69 30.34 -2.50
N HIS A 194 8.64 30.17 -1.59
CA HIS A 194 9.46 31.25 -1.01
C HIS A 194 10.92 31.19 -1.46
N GLY A 195 11.24 30.41 -2.53
CA GLY A 195 12.61 30.23 -3.03
C GLY A 195 13.45 29.21 -2.26
N TYR A 196 12.84 28.50 -1.31
CA TYR A 196 13.43 27.36 -0.59
C TYR A 196 12.38 26.27 -0.39
N LEU A 197 12.84 25.03 -0.24
CA LEU A 197 11.97 23.86 0.00
C LEU A 197 11.17 24.04 1.29
N VAL A 198 9.86 23.79 1.24
CA VAL A 198 8.97 23.87 2.40
C VAL A 198 9.46 23.02 3.56
N LYS A 199 9.31 23.52 4.79
CA LYS A 199 9.85 22.91 6.01
C LYS A 199 8.73 22.35 6.89
N LEU A 200 9.11 21.44 7.79
CA LEU A 200 8.20 20.86 8.79
C LEU A 200 7.34 21.94 9.47
N GLY A 201 6.03 21.73 9.49
CA GLY A 201 5.05 22.61 10.12
C GLY A 201 4.64 23.85 9.29
N GLU A 202 5.33 24.16 8.19
CA GLU A 202 4.86 25.17 7.23
C GLU A 202 3.56 24.69 6.55
N THR A 203 2.88 25.57 5.86
CA THR A 203 1.69 25.22 5.12
C THR A 203 2.01 25.11 3.64
N ILE A 204 1.79 23.95 3.05
CA ILE A 204 1.88 23.72 1.61
C ILE A 204 0.48 23.74 0.99
N THR A 205 0.34 24.36 -0.19
CA THR A 205 -0.91 24.38 -0.97
C THR A 205 -0.63 23.83 -2.37
N ARG A 206 -1.63 23.15 -2.95
CA ARG A 206 -1.60 22.63 -4.33
C ARG A 206 -2.79 23.20 -5.11
N LYS A 207 -2.78 24.50 -5.35
CA LYS A 207 -3.96 25.23 -5.85
C LYS A 207 -4.39 24.78 -7.25
N ARG A 208 -3.43 24.54 -8.17
CA ARG A 208 -3.72 24.01 -9.51
C ARG A 208 -4.36 22.62 -9.43
N TYR A 209 -3.82 21.77 -8.55
CA TYR A 209 -4.39 20.44 -8.31
C TYR A 209 -5.78 20.52 -7.66
N ALA A 210 -6.03 21.51 -6.79
CA ALA A 210 -7.36 21.77 -6.24
C ALA A 210 -8.37 22.15 -7.34
N ASP A 211 -7.98 22.98 -8.30
CA ASP A 211 -8.84 23.37 -9.43
C ASP A 211 -9.15 22.16 -10.33
N THR A 212 -8.15 21.28 -10.54
CA THR A 212 -8.33 20.00 -11.26
C THR A 212 -9.31 19.09 -10.53
N LEU A 213 -9.14 18.89 -9.22
CA LEU A 213 -10.05 18.08 -8.41
C LEU A 213 -11.47 18.68 -8.34
N GLU A 214 -11.59 20.00 -8.30
CA GLU A 214 -12.91 20.66 -8.33
C GLU A 214 -13.64 20.46 -9.67
N THR A 215 -12.90 20.48 -10.78
CA THR A 215 -13.45 20.12 -12.10
C THR A 215 -13.94 18.67 -12.09
N ILE A 216 -13.13 17.73 -11.59
CA ILE A 216 -13.51 16.31 -11.46
C ILE A 216 -14.70 16.12 -10.51
N ALA A 217 -14.79 16.92 -9.45
CA ALA A 217 -15.93 16.89 -8.52
C ALA A 217 -17.24 17.33 -9.18
N ASN A 218 -17.17 18.34 -10.08
CA ASN A 218 -18.34 18.90 -10.73
C ASN A 218 -18.76 18.12 -11.98
N ASP A 219 -17.80 17.73 -12.81
CA ASP A 219 -18.04 17.20 -14.15
C ASP A 219 -17.84 15.68 -14.23
N GLY A 220 -17.36 15.08 -13.14
CA GLY A 220 -17.10 13.64 -13.05
C GLY A 220 -15.72 13.22 -13.57
N PRO A 221 -15.40 11.92 -13.45
CA PRO A 221 -14.08 11.36 -13.83
C PRO A 221 -13.71 11.56 -15.30
N ASP A 222 -14.69 11.64 -16.21
CA ASP A 222 -14.44 11.83 -17.65
C ASP A 222 -13.66 13.11 -17.94
N ALA A 223 -13.79 14.15 -17.09
CA ALA A 223 -13.06 15.40 -17.23
C ALA A 223 -11.52 15.23 -17.20
N PHE A 224 -11.01 14.16 -16.59
CA PHE A 224 -9.59 13.82 -16.61
C PHE A 224 -9.15 13.14 -17.90
N TYR A 225 -10.00 12.28 -18.45
CA TYR A 225 -9.66 11.43 -19.60
C TYR A 225 -9.96 12.10 -20.95
N THR A 226 -10.69 13.21 -20.94
CA THR A 226 -11.06 14.00 -22.13
C THR A 226 -11.02 15.49 -21.83
N GLY A 227 -10.92 16.31 -22.90
CA GLY A 227 -10.94 17.77 -22.77
C GLY A 227 -9.67 18.38 -22.19
N PRO A 228 -9.75 19.56 -21.55
CA PRO A 228 -8.58 20.39 -21.24
C PRO A 228 -7.55 19.73 -20.31
N ILE A 229 -7.98 18.91 -19.33
CA ILE A 229 -7.06 18.21 -18.41
C ILE A 229 -6.26 17.15 -19.18
N ALA A 230 -6.93 16.35 -20.04
CA ALA A 230 -6.29 15.37 -20.89
C ALA A 230 -5.31 16.03 -21.89
N GLU A 231 -5.73 17.14 -22.53
CA GLU A 231 -4.90 17.89 -23.46
C GLU A 231 -3.63 18.43 -22.80
N ALA A 232 -3.74 19.03 -21.62
CA ALA A 232 -2.60 19.50 -20.83
C ALA A 232 -1.67 18.35 -20.43
N THR A 233 -2.23 17.21 -20.01
CA THR A 233 -1.46 16.01 -19.65
C THR A 233 -0.65 15.50 -20.83
N ILE A 234 -1.28 15.32 -22.00
CA ILE A 234 -0.59 14.84 -23.20
C ILE A 234 0.46 15.84 -23.68
N ALA A 235 0.17 17.15 -23.63
CA ALA A 235 1.15 18.18 -23.99
C ALA A 235 2.39 18.13 -23.08
N ALA A 236 2.21 17.97 -21.76
CA ALA A 236 3.31 17.86 -20.82
C ALA A 236 4.15 16.59 -21.06
N LEU A 237 3.51 15.44 -21.26
CA LEU A 237 4.18 14.17 -21.55
C LEU A 237 4.98 14.25 -22.87
N THR A 238 4.37 14.78 -23.95
CA THR A 238 5.01 14.92 -25.27
C THR A 238 6.24 15.83 -25.21
N LYS A 239 6.18 16.91 -24.43
CA LYS A 239 7.31 17.83 -24.23
C LYS A 239 8.53 17.12 -23.61
N GLN A 240 8.30 16.04 -22.88
CA GLN A 240 9.32 15.18 -22.27
C GLN A 240 9.43 13.81 -22.97
N ASN A 241 9.24 13.77 -24.29
CA ASN A 241 9.35 12.61 -25.16
C ASN A 241 8.35 11.46 -24.89
N GLY A 242 7.26 11.71 -24.16
CA GLY A 242 6.19 10.75 -23.95
C GLY A 242 5.47 10.39 -25.25
N THR A 243 4.99 9.16 -25.34
CA THR A 243 4.29 8.61 -26.52
C THR A 243 2.82 8.38 -26.28
N MET A 244 2.32 8.63 -25.07
CA MET A 244 0.91 8.53 -24.73
C MET A 244 0.08 9.57 -25.54
N THR A 245 -1.11 9.18 -25.94
CA THR A 245 -2.03 9.99 -26.74
C THR A 245 -3.34 10.27 -26.02
N LEU A 246 -4.12 11.23 -26.52
CA LEU A 246 -5.49 11.47 -26.03
C LEU A 246 -6.38 10.23 -26.17
N GLU A 247 -6.14 9.40 -27.18
CA GLU A 247 -6.90 8.17 -27.41
C GLU A 247 -6.55 7.11 -26.35
N ASP A 248 -5.30 7.03 -25.90
CA ASP A 248 -4.90 6.14 -24.79
C ASP A 248 -5.65 6.51 -23.50
N LEU A 249 -5.72 7.81 -23.16
CA LEU A 249 -6.47 8.28 -21.99
C LEU A 249 -7.96 7.96 -22.14
N LYS A 250 -8.57 8.36 -23.25
CA LYS A 250 -10.01 8.20 -23.51
C LYS A 250 -10.46 6.74 -23.45
N ASN A 251 -9.63 5.82 -23.93
CA ASN A 251 -9.98 4.39 -24.05
C ASN A 251 -9.60 3.58 -22.79
N TYR A 252 -8.95 4.19 -21.79
CA TYR A 252 -8.62 3.46 -20.58
C TYR A 252 -9.87 2.94 -19.86
N THR A 253 -9.85 1.67 -19.51
CA THR A 253 -10.90 1.01 -18.73
C THR A 253 -10.28 0.14 -17.63
N VAL A 254 -10.97 0.01 -16.50
CA VAL A 254 -10.58 -0.96 -15.46
C VAL A 254 -10.80 -2.39 -15.96
N ALA A 255 -9.97 -3.32 -15.51
CA ALA A 255 -10.22 -4.74 -15.68
C ALA A 255 -10.87 -5.31 -14.41
N ILE A 256 -11.93 -6.09 -14.58
CA ILE A 256 -12.54 -6.83 -13.47
C ILE A 256 -12.00 -8.26 -13.53
N ARG A 257 -11.30 -8.65 -12.48
CA ARG A 257 -10.62 -9.95 -12.41
C ARG A 257 -11.24 -10.85 -11.35
N LYS A 258 -11.01 -12.14 -11.48
CA LYS A 258 -11.39 -13.11 -10.45
C LYS A 258 -10.39 -13.03 -9.30
N PRO A 259 -10.84 -12.80 -8.05
CA PRO A 259 -9.96 -12.88 -6.89
C PRO A 259 -9.52 -14.32 -6.63
N SER A 260 -8.44 -14.48 -5.89
CA SER A 260 -7.90 -15.75 -5.42
C SER A 260 -8.29 -15.98 -3.96
N GLU A 261 -8.50 -17.24 -3.57
CA GLU A 261 -8.95 -17.60 -2.22
C GLU A 261 -8.19 -18.81 -1.67
N ILE A 262 -7.96 -18.82 -0.36
CA ILE A 262 -7.47 -19.98 0.41
C ILE A 262 -8.22 -20.05 1.73
N THR A 263 -8.14 -21.22 2.40
CA THR A 263 -8.48 -21.35 3.82
C THR A 263 -7.18 -21.40 4.62
N TYR A 264 -7.02 -20.47 5.57
CA TYR A 264 -5.87 -20.38 6.44
C TYR A 264 -6.32 -20.39 7.90
N ARG A 265 -5.90 -21.40 8.69
CA ARG A 265 -6.31 -21.56 10.11
C ARG A 265 -7.84 -21.52 10.31
N GLY A 266 -8.62 -21.96 9.33
CA GLY A 266 -10.08 -21.90 9.37
C GLY A 266 -10.69 -20.59 8.87
N TYR A 267 -9.91 -19.53 8.70
CA TYR A 267 -10.33 -18.28 8.08
C TYR A 267 -10.30 -18.39 6.56
N LYS A 268 -11.29 -17.81 5.89
CA LYS A 268 -11.25 -17.66 4.44
C LYS A 268 -10.50 -16.37 4.09
N LEU A 269 -9.36 -16.48 3.43
CA LEU A 269 -8.59 -15.35 2.94
C LEU A 269 -8.84 -15.16 1.46
N THR A 270 -9.27 -13.97 1.07
CA THR A 270 -9.44 -13.56 -0.33
C THR A 270 -8.41 -12.48 -0.64
N GLY A 271 -7.68 -12.65 -1.72
CA GLY A 271 -6.67 -11.72 -2.22
C GLY A 271 -6.76 -11.55 -3.73
N THR A 272 -5.97 -10.65 -4.27
CA THR A 272 -5.92 -10.36 -5.70
C THR A 272 -5.10 -11.42 -6.47
N SER A 273 -5.50 -11.68 -7.71
CA SER A 273 -4.76 -12.52 -8.67
C SER A 273 -3.78 -11.66 -9.50
N ALA A 274 -3.02 -12.27 -10.42
CA ALA A 274 -2.15 -11.54 -11.34
C ALA A 274 -2.93 -10.50 -12.20
N PRO A 275 -2.31 -9.36 -12.54
CA PRO A 275 -0.90 -8.98 -12.36
C PRO A 275 -0.57 -8.38 -10.97
N SER A 276 -1.45 -8.56 -9.99
CA SER A 276 -1.22 -8.19 -8.58
C SER A 276 -0.50 -9.32 -7.82
N GLY A 277 0.20 -8.96 -6.73
CA GLY A 277 0.99 -9.90 -5.90
C GLY A 277 0.18 -10.66 -4.85
N GLY A 278 -1.15 -10.44 -4.73
CA GLY A 278 -1.96 -11.08 -3.70
C GLY A 278 -1.90 -12.61 -3.73
N ILE A 279 -1.81 -13.18 -4.92
CA ILE A 279 -1.65 -14.63 -5.08
C ILE A 279 -0.36 -15.18 -4.46
N VAL A 280 0.73 -14.39 -4.47
CA VAL A 280 2.02 -14.78 -3.85
C VAL A 280 1.88 -14.79 -2.32
N THR A 281 1.18 -13.79 -1.76
CA THR A 281 0.80 -13.74 -0.34
C THR A 281 0.00 -14.98 0.05
N LEU A 282 -1.03 -15.32 -0.73
CA LEU A 282 -1.87 -16.49 -0.46
C LEU A 282 -1.11 -17.81 -0.62
N SER A 283 -0.21 -17.94 -1.61
CA SER A 283 0.63 -19.11 -1.80
C SER A 283 1.53 -19.35 -0.59
N THR A 284 2.21 -18.31 -0.09
CA THR A 284 3.04 -18.40 1.12
C THR A 284 2.23 -18.88 2.32
N LEU A 285 1.07 -18.26 2.58
CA LEU A 285 0.20 -18.63 3.70
C LEU A 285 -0.33 -20.06 3.56
N ASN A 286 -0.66 -20.51 2.35
CA ASN A 286 -1.10 -21.89 2.11
C ASN A 286 0.03 -22.91 2.34
N ILE A 287 1.29 -22.55 1.99
CA ILE A 287 2.45 -23.40 2.27
C ILE A 287 2.60 -23.56 3.79
N VAL A 288 2.61 -22.48 4.58
CA VAL A 288 2.81 -22.55 6.03
C VAL A 288 1.59 -23.06 6.79
N ASN A 289 0.41 -23.06 6.19
CA ASN A 289 -0.84 -23.56 6.80
C ASN A 289 -0.75 -25.03 7.25
N GLY A 290 0.14 -25.81 6.68
CA GLY A 290 0.33 -27.22 7.03
C GLY A 290 1.24 -27.49 8.21
N TYR A 291 1.84 -26.47 8.84
CA TYR A 291 2.61 -26.61 10.09
C TYR A 291 1.68 -26.37 11.28
N GLU A 292 1.59 -27.35 12.19
CA GLU A 292 0.68 -27.30 13.35
C GLU A 292 1.22 -26.36 14.45
N ASP A 293 2.56 -26.26 14.59
CA ASP A 293 3.28 -25.50 15.61
C ASP A 293 3.59 -24.05 15.18
N PHE A 294 3.04 -23.57 14.08
CA PHE A 294 3.45 -22.31 13.44
C PHE A 294 3.14 -21.06 14.28
N GLY A 295 2.12 -21.07 15.12
CA GLY A 295 1.77 -19.99 16.05
C GLY A 295 2.38 -20.14 17.46
N ASP A 296 3.12 -21.22 17.74
CA ASP A 296 3.69 -21.45 19.06
C ASP A 296 4.87 -20.49 19.32
N PRO A 297 4.81 -19.64 20.37
CA PRO A 297 5.93 -18.78 20.75
C PRO A 297 7.24 -19.53 21.05
N ALA A 298 7.17 -20.80 21.51
CA ALA A 298 8.35 -21.60 21.74
C ALA A 298 9.06 -22.05 20.45
N ALA A 299 8.33 -22.05 19.32
CA ALA A 299 8.84 -22.42 18.01
C ALA A 299 9.20 -21.19 17.13
N ILE A 300 9.24 -19.97 17.68
CA ILE A 300 9.34 -18.71 16.90
C ILE A 300 10.51 -18.69 15.91
N ASN A 301 11.69 -19.20 16.31
CA ASN A 301 12.85 -19.24 15.44
C ASN A 301 12.62 -20.16 14.23
N LEU A 302 12.08 -21.35 14.45
CA LEU A 302 11.77 -22.30 13.39
C LEU A 302 10.59 -21.80 12.53
N THR A 303 9.58 -21.18 13.15
CA THR A 303 8.47 -20.51 12.46
C THR A 303 8.98 -19.43 11.50
N THR A 304 9.92 -18.57 11.96
CA THR A 304 10.53 -17.54 11.14
C THR A 304 11.28 -18.13 9.94
N HIS A 305 12.06 -19.18 10.15
CA HIS A 305 12.75 -19.89 9.08
C HIS A 305 11.77 -20.49 8.05
N ARG A 306 10.75 -21.22 8.51
CA ARG A 306 9.75 -21.84 7.63
C ARG A 306 8.95 -20.80 6.86
N LEU A 307 8.66 -19.65 7.48
CA LEU A 307 7.99 -18.53 6.83
C LEU A 307 8.84 -17.94 5.70
N ASP A 308 10.13 -17.69 5.98
CA ASP A 308 11.07 -17.19 4.99
C ASP A 308 11.25 -18.17 3.83
N GLU A 309 11.46 -19.46 4.11
CA GLU A 309 11.54 -20.52 3.08
C GLU A 309 10.27 -20.56 2.21
N ALA A 310 9.08 -20.44 2.81
CA ALA A 310 7.82 -20.38 2.06
C ALA A 310 7.72 -19.12 1.20
N MET A 311 8.17 -17.96 1.70
CA MET A 311 8.26 -16.73 0.92
C MET A 311 9.19 -16.91 -0.29
N ARG A 312 10.36 -17.50 -0.11
CA ARG A 312 11.33 -17.76 -1.19
C ARG A 312 10.74 -18.61 -2.31
N PHE A 313 10.02 -19.69 -1.97
CA PHE A 313 9.30 -20.50 -2.96
C PHE A 313 8.19 -19.70 -3.68
N ALA A 314 7.44 -18.88 -2.96
CA ALA A 314 6.38 -18.06 -3.53
C ALA A 314 6.93 -16.95 -4.44
N TYR A 315 8.10 -16.37 -4.13
CA TYR A 315 8.78 -15.44 -5.02
C TYR A 315 9.34 -16.12 -6.28
N GLY A 316 9.80 -17.37 -6.18
CA GLY A 316 10.10 -18.16 -7.38
C GLY A 316 8.85 -18.36 -8.26
N GLN A 317 7.69 -18.66 -7.67
CA GLN A 317 6.42 -18.75 -8.39
C GLN A 317 5.99 -17.41 -9.00
N ARG A 318 6.31 -16.29 -8.35
CA ARG A 318 5.98 -14.93 -8.83
C ARG A 318 6.65 -14.62 -10.17
N SER A 319 7.83 -15.13 -10.43
CA SER A 319 8.61 -14.83 -11.63
C SER A 319 7.92 -15.23 -12.94
N GLU A 320 6.97 -16.16 -12.87
CA GLU A 320 6.15 -16.63 -13.99
C GLU A 320 4.86 -15.81 -14.20
N LEU A 321 4.56 -14.86 -13.31
CA LEU A 321 3.32 -14.08 -13.37
C LEU A 321 3.45 -12.89 -14.32
N GLY A 322 2.31 -12.45 -14.86
CA GLY A 322 2.18 -11.27 -15.71
C GLY A 322 0.71 -10.91 -15.90
N ASP A 323 0.42 -10.02 -16.85
CA ASP A 323 -0.97 -9.70 -17.18
C ASP A 323 -1.67 -10.91 -17.84
N PRO A 324 -2.77 -11.43 -17.25
CA PRO A 324 -3.49 -12.61 -17.78
C PRO A 324 -3.99 -12.47 -19.23
N LEU A 325 -4.18 -11.25 -19.72
CA LEU A 325 -4.56 -11.02 -21.11
C LEU A 325 -3.42 -11.27 -22.11
N PHE A 326 -2.19 -11.37 -21.62
CA PHE A 326 -0.98 -11.44 -22.44
C PHE A 326 -0.12 -12.67 -22.15
N VAL A 327 -0.46 -13.45 -21.13
CA VAL A 327 0.28 -14.67 -20.72
C VAL A 327 -0.66 -15.88 -20.82
N GLU A 328 -0.39 -16.74 -21.77
CA GLU A 328 -1.19 -17.94 -22.00
C GLU A 328 -1.06 -18.93 -20.83
N GLY A 329 -2.16 -19.59 -20.45
CA GLY A 329 -2.17 -20.60 -19.40
C GLY A 329 -2.07 -20.08 -17.96
N LEU A 330 -2.00 -18.75 -17.77
CA LEU A 330 -1.74 -18.14 -16.46
C LEU A 330 -2.83 -18.48 -15.43
N ASP A 331 -4.10 -18.57 -15.81
CA ASP A 331 -5.18 -18.94 -14.88
C ASP A 331 -4.98 -20.36 -14.31
N ALA A 332 -4.58 -21.32 -15.16
CA ALA A 332 -4.27 -22.68 -14.72
C ALA A 332 -3.03 -22.71 -13.81
N TYR A 333 -2.00 -21.93 -14.14
CA TYR A 333 -0.81 -21.78 -13.31
C TYR A 333 -1.17 -21.21 -11.92
N GLN A 334 -1.93 -20.12 -11.87
CA GLN A 334 -2.38 -19.51 -10.62
C GLN A 334 -3.20 -20.50 -9.75
N ALA A 335 -4.11 -21.26 -10.37
CA ALA A 335 -4.85 -22.29 -9.66
C ALA A 335 -3.93 -23.41 -9.13
N SER A 336 -2.89 -23.76 -9.87
CA SER A 336 -1.93 -24.79 -9.46
C SER A 336 -1.11 -24.39 -8.24
N ILE A 337 -0.56 -23.17 -8.21
CA ILE A 337 0.30 -22.69 -7.10
C ILE A 337 -0.50 -22.50 -5.79
N LEU A 338 -1.81 -22.24 -5.86
CA LEU A 338 -2.70 -22.16 -4.69
C LEU A 338 -3.25 -23.52 -4.26
N SER A 339 -2.97 -24.62 -4.99
CA SER A 339 -3.49 -25.92 -4.61
C SER A 339 -2.83 -26.44 -3.33
N ASN A 340 -3.61 -27.13 -2.49
CA ASN A 340 -3.08 -27.80 -1.30
C ASN A 340 -2.01 -28.85 -1.65
N LYS A 341 -2.08 -29.43 -2.85
CA LYS A 341 -1.09 -30.36 -3.37
C LYS A 341 0.26 -29.65 -3.53
N THR A 342 0.30 -28.54 -4.26
CA THR A 342 1.53 -27.74 -4.45
C THR A 342 2.06 -27.24 -3.11
N ALA A 343 1.20 -26.76 -2.22
CA ALA A 343 1.62 -26.35 -0.89
C ALA A 343 2.31 -27.47 -0.10
N ALA A 344 1.76 -28.70 -0.15
CA ALA A 344 2.36 -29.88 0.48
C ALA A 344 3.70 -30.29 -0.19
N GLU A 345 3.78 -30.24 -1.51
CA GLU A 345 5.01 -30.51 -2.26
C GLU A 345 6.12 -29.51 -1.93
N VAL A 346 5.79 -28.21 -1.80
CA VAL A 346 6.73 -27.17 -1.37
C VAL A 346 7.19 -27.44 0.06
N ARG A 347 6.27 -27.67 1.01
CA ARG A 347 6.63 -28.01 2.40
C ARG A 347 7.59 -29.19 2.49
N SER A 348 7.42 -30.20 1.66
CA SER A 348 8.31 -31.38 1.64
C SER A 348 9.75 -31.06 1.20
N LYS A 349 9.95 -29.92 0.53
CA LYS A 349 11.29 -29.43 0.11
C LYS A 349 11.93 -28.53 1.18
N ILE A 350 11.14 -27.88 2.04
CA ILE A 350 11.64 -27.03 3.12
C ILE A 350 12.33 -27.92 4.16
N SER A 351 13.56 -27.57 4.50
CA SER A 351 14.37 -28.27 5.50
C SER A 351 14.44 -27.45 6.78
N ASP A 352 14.04 -27.99 7.92
CA ASP A 352 14.17 -27.32 9.23
C ASP A 352 15.64 -27.05 9.67
N PHE A 353 16.62 -27.54 8.92
CA PHE A 353 18.03 -27.51 9.29
C PHE A 353 18.91 -26.65 8.37
N ARG A 354 18.39 -26.13 7.29
CA ARG A 354 19.12 -25.28 6.34
C ARG A 354 18.22 -24.61 5.33
N THR A 355 18.62 -23.44 4.84
CA THR A 355 18.10 -22.86 3.61
C THR A 355 18.66 -23.58 2.36
N LEU A 356 18.05 -23.41 1.21
CA LEU A 356 18.42 -24.02 -0.05
C LEU A 356 19.16 -23.02 -0.97
N ASN A 357 19.76 -23.53 -2.04
CA ASN A 357 20.27 -22.67 -3.11
C ASN A 357 19.13 -22.02 -3.89
N VAL A 358 19.34 -20.81 -4.41
CA VAL A 358 18.34 -20.03 -5.17
C VAL A 358 17.67 -20.85 -6.28
N SER A 359 18.43 -21.64 -7.03
CA SER A 359 17.92 -22.51 -8.10
C SER A 359 16.92 -23.59 -7.64
N ALA A 360 16.81 -23.84 -6.34
CA ALA A 360 15.78 -24.75 -5.80
C ALA A 360 14.41 -24.08 -5.69
N TYR A 361 14.38 -22.76 -5.56
CA TYR A 361 13.17 -21.94 -5.45
C TYR A 361 12.72 -21.41 -6.81
N ASP A 362 13.69 -20.96 -7.62
CA ASP A 362 13.50 -20.41 -8.96
C ASP A 362 14.50 -21.06 -9.93
N PRO A 363 14.13 -22.19 -10.57
CA PRO A 363 14.99 -22.89 -11.52
C PRO A 363 15.31 -22.08 -12.77
N GLU A 364 14.41 -21.18 -13.20
CA GLU A 364 14.57 -20.37 -14.42
C GLU A 364 15.46 -19.14 -14.17
N GLY A 365 15.60 -18.70 -12.91
CA GLY A 365 16.46 -17.57 -12.53
C GLY A 365 15.92 -16.22 -12.98
N PHE A 366 14.61 -16.03 -13.02
CA PHE A 366 14.00 -14.76 -13.38
C PHE A 366 14.12 -13.72 -12.25
N GLU A 367 14.20 -12.45 -12.65
CA GLU A 367 14.31 -11.35 -11.70
C GLU A 367 13.02 -11.06 -10.96
N SER A 368 13.16 -10.55 -9.72
CA SER A 368 12.10 -9.87 -8.97
C SER A 368 12.49 -8.41 -8.80
N LEU A 369 11.79 -7.50 -9.48
CA LEU A 369 12.12 -6.07 -9.48
C LEU A 369 11.86 -5.45 -8.10
N PRO A 370 12.83 -4.74 -7.49
CA PRO A 370 12.59 -3.93 -6.30
C PRO A 370 11.99 -2.59 -6.71
N THR A 371 10.80 -2.28 -6.21
CA THR A 371 10.12 -0.99 -6.45
C THR A 371 9.76 -0.34 -5.11
N PRO A 372 10.22 0.86 -4.77
CA PRO A 372 9.76 1.65 -3.64
C PRO A 372 8.63 2.62 -4.06
N GLY A 373 7.79 3.02 -3.12
CA GLY A 373 6.67 3.93 -3.33
C GLY A 373 5.34 3.18 -3.32
N THR A 374 4.29 3.74 -2.80
CA THR A 374 2.91 3.18 -2.82
C THR A 374 2.16 3.65 -1.56
N SER A 375 0.84 3.73 -1.61
CA SER A 375 -0.04 3.98 -0.46
C SER A 375 -1.07 2.86 -0.31
N HIS A 376 -1.34 2.44 0.94
CA HIS A 376 -2.38 1.47 1.24
C HIS A 376 -3.51 2.12 2.06
N ILE A 377 -4.76 1.78 1.74
CA ILE A 377 -5.96 2.32 2.40
C ILE A 377 -6.94 1.18 2.64
N VAL A 378 -7.54 1.15 3.83
CA VAL A 378 -8.61 0.21 4.17
C VAL A 378 -9.82 0.95 4.72
N ALA A 379 -11.01 0.49 4.35
CA ALA A 379 -12.26 0.98 4.90
C ALA A 379 -13.25 -0.18 5.06
N ALA A 380 -14.03 -0.17 6.14
CA ALA A 380 -15.15 -1.08 6.33
C ALA A 380 -16.27 -0.42 7.14
N ASP A 381 -17.50 -0.91 6.97
CA ASP A 381 -18.65 -0.44 7.72
C ASP A 381 -19.48 -1.60 8.32
N LYS A 382 -20.43 -1.23 9.15
CA LYS A 382 -21.30 -2.18 9.89
C LYS A 382 -22.13 -3.10 9.01
N SER A 383 -22.28 -2.84 7.71
CA SER A 383 -22.99 -3.71 6.78
C SER A 383 -22.11 -4.91 6.34
N GLY A 384 -20.82 -4.87 6.67
CA GLY A 384 -19.82 -5.83 6.19
C GLY A 384 -19.26 -5.48 4.81
N LEU A 385 -19.62 -4.32 4.23
CA LEU A 385 -18.91 -3.76 3.07
C LEU A 385 -17.49 -3.41 3.51
N ALA A 386 -16.50 -3.95 2.82
CA ALA A 386 -15.09 -3.75 3.15
C ALA A 386 -14.24 -3.61 1.89
N ILE A 387 -13.29 -2.71 1.92
CA ILE A 387 -12.40 -2.42 0.79
C ILE A 387 -10.95 -2.39 1.29
N SER A 388 -10.08 -3.10 0.57
CA SER A 388 -8.63 -3.04 0.71
C SER A 388 -8.06 -2.57 -0.62
N VAL A 389 -7.45 -1.39 -0.65
CA VAL A 389 -6.90 -0.79 -1.87
C VAL A 389 -5.46 -0.38 -1.67
N THR A 390 -4.67 -0.63 -2.70
CA THR A 390 -3.32 -0.09 -2.81
C THR A 390 -3.23 0.72 -4.10
N THR A 391 -2.78 1.95 -3.98
CA THR A 391 -2.68 2.96 -5.04
C THR A 391 -1.25 3.47 -5.13
N THR A 392 -0.79 3.80 -6.33
CA THR A 392 0.61 4.15 -6.57
C THR A 392 0.78 5.07 -7.78
N ILE A 393 1.88 5.80 -7.78
CA ILE A 393 2.50 6.41 -8.95
C ILE A 393 3.88 5.78 -9.22
N ASN A 394 4.14 4.61 -8.65
CA ASN A 394 5.35 3.78 -8.60
C ASN A 394 6.45 4.36 -7.70
N LEU A 395 7.44 5.08 -8.22
CA LEU A 395 8.52 5.64 -7.42
C LEU A 395 8.13 6.95 -6.74
N LEU A 396 8.98 7.44 -5.82
CA LEU A 396 8.73 8.71 -5.13
C LEU A 396 8.61 9.87 -6.13
N PHE A 397 7.46 10.54 -6.10
CA PHE A 397 7.07 11.59 -7.05
C PHE A 397 6.92 11.10 -8.49
N GLY A 398 6.71 9.81 -8.70
CA GLY A 398 6.48 9.19 -10.00
C GLY A 398 7.61 9.47 -11.00
N SER A 399 7.24 9.73 -12.25
CA SER A 399 8.19 10.07 -13.31
C SER A 399 8.90 11.43 -13.15
N GLN A 400 8.72 12.10 -12.00
CA GLN A 400 9.16 13.47 -11.73
C GLN A 400 8.65 14.48 -12.78
N LEU A 401 7.52 14.16 -13.40
CA LEU A 401 6.78 15.02 -14.30
C LEU A 401 5.48 15.46 -13.62
N MET A 402 5.36 16.76 -13.33
CA MET A 402 4.12 17.39 -12.92
C MET A 402 3.54 18.16 -14.09
N VAL A 403 2.26 17.97 -14.40
CA VAL A 403 1.57 18.71 -15.45
C VAL A 403 1.41 20.17 -15.02
N PRO A 404 1.97 21.14 -15.77
CA PRO A 404 2.05 22.54 -15.31
C PRO A 404 0.70 23.19 -15.04
N GLU A 405 -0.30 22.90 -15.85
CA GLU A 405 -1.64 23.51 -15.79
C GLU A 405 -2.48 22.91 -14.67
N THR A 406 -2.30 21.62 -14.37
CA THR A 406 -3.22 20.85 -13.52
C THR A 406 -2.63 20.45 -12.17
N GLY A 407 -1.31 20.48 -12.02
CA GLY A 407 -0.60 19.99 -10.81
C GLY A 407 -0.67 18.48 -10.63
N VAL A 408 -1.09 17.72 -11.63
CA VAL A 408 -1.10 16.26 -11.62
C VAL A 408 0.33 15.75 -11.73
N ILE A 409 0.72 14.85 -10.83
CA ILE A 409 2.01 14.14 -10.88
C ILE A 409 1.78 12.84 -11.65
N MET A 410 2.59 12.60 -12.68
CA MET A 410 2.49 11.42 -13.52
C MET A 410 3.31 10.26 -12.95
N ASN A 411 2.78 9.06 -13.09
CA ASN A 411 3.42 7.83 -12.69
C ASN A 411 4.66 7.50 -13.56
N ASP A 412 5.51 6.60 -13.05
CA ASP A 412 6.58 5.94 -13.81
C ASP A 412 6.38 4.42 -13.84
N GLU A 413 5.15 3.98 -14.01
CA GLU A 413 4.72 2.60 -13.91
C GLU A 413 5.27 1.70 -15.04
N MET A 414 5.75 2.30 -16.14
CA MET A 414 6.44 1.58 -17.20
C MET A 414 7.75 0.92 -16.71
N ASN A 415 8.31 1.40 -15.59
CA ASN A 415 9.50 0.81 -14.96
C ASN A 415 9.25 -0.56 -14.32
N ASP A 416 7.99 -0.90 -14.03
CA ASP A 416 7.61 -2.20 -13.47
C ASP A 416 7.57 -3.33 -14.51
N PHE A 417 7.74 -3.03 -15.79
CA PHE A 417 7.97 -4.04 -16.80
C PHE A 417 9.41 -4.56 -16.78
N SER A 418 9.58 -5.84 -17.09
CA SER A 418 10.90 -6.42 -17.36
C SER A 418 11.44 -5.93 -18.70
N ILE A 419 12.71 -5.49 -18.72
CA ILE A 419 13.38 -4.96 -19.91
C ILE A 419 14.26 -6.05 -20.51
N PRO A 420 14.00 -6.53 -21.75
CA PRO A 420 14.82 -7.55 -22.39
C PRO A 420 16.30 -7.16 -22.47
N ASN A 421 17.20 -8.15 -22.44
CA ASN A 421 18.65 -7.97 -22.53
C ASN A 421 19.28 -7.09 -21.43
N SER A 422 18.52 -6.72 -20.39
CA SER A 422 19.08 -6.16 -19.17
C SER A 422 19.30 -7.30 -18.18
N SER A 423 20.45 -7.39 -17.55
CA SER A 423 20.61 -8.18 -16.33
C SER A 423 20.69 -7.22 -15.15
N ASN A 424 20.04 -7.56 -14.04
CA ASN A 424 20.25 -6.79 -12.82
C ASN A 424 21.67 -7.04 -12.27
N ALA A 425 22.07 -6.27 -11.25
CA ALA A 425 23.39 -6.37 -10.63
C ALA A 425 23.73 -7.78 -10.06
N PHE A 426 22.73 -8.67 -9.96
CA PHE A 426 22.84 -10.02 -9.40
C PHE A 426 22.84 -11.12 -10.48
N GLY A 427 22.74 -10.76 -11.77
CA GLY A 427 22.80 -11.70 -12.89
C GLY A 427 21.49 -12.42 -13.21
N TYR A 428 20.36 -12.01 -12.62
CA TYR A 428 19.05 -12.55 -12.97
C TYR A 428 18.56 -12.01 -14.31
N ILE A 429 17.78 -12.82 -15.02
CA ILE A 429 17.24 -12.49 -16.33
C ILE A 429 15.83 -11.91 -16.25
N PRO A 430 15.46 -10.97 -17.13
CA PRO A 430 14.12 -10.40 -17.17
C PRO A 430 13.07 -11.45 -17.55
N SER A 431 11.93 -11.47 -16.84
CA SER A 431 10.85 -12.42 -17.10
C SER A 431 10.09 -12.08 -18.39
N PRO A 432 10.00 -13.01 -19.36
CA PRO A 432 9.21 -12.78 -20.58
C PRO A 432 7.72 -12.57 -20.33
N ALA A 433 7.17 -13.12 -19.24
CA ALA A 433 5.79 -12.93 -18.84
C ALA A 433 5.47 -11.46 -18.55
N ASN A 434 6.47 -10.66 -18.18
CA ASN A 434 6.34 -9.24 -17.84
C ASN A 434 6.96 -8.28 -18.88
N TYR A 435 7.26 -8.71 -20.12
CA TYR A 435 7.72 -7.80 -21.18
C TYR A 435 6.64 -6.83 -21.62
N ILE A 436 7.06 -5.62 -22.03
CA ILE A 436 6.18 -4.55 -22.50
C ILE A 436 5.43 -4.98 -23.75
N ARG A 437 4.11 -4.70 -23.76
CA ARG A 437 3.24 -4.74 -24.96
C ARG A 437 2.21 -3.63 -24.87
N PRO A 438 1.73 -3.07 -26.00
CA PRO A 438 0.67 -2.07 -25.99
C PRO A 438 -0.56 -2.55 -25.21
N GLY A 439 -1.07 -1.72 -24.31
CA GLY A 439 -2.25 -2.00 -23.49
C GLY A 439 -2.04 -2.98 -22.33
N LYS A 440 -0.84 -3.55 -22.18
CA LYS A 440 -0.50 -4.48 -21.09
C LYS A 440 -0.30 -3.73 -19.78
N ARG A 441 -0.66 -4.38 -18.66
CA ARG A 441 -0.41 -3.92 -17.29
C ARG A 441 0.86 -4.56 -16.73
N PRO A 442 1.77 -3.79 -16.11
CA PRO A 442 2.97 -4.38 -15.51
C PRO A 442 2.63 -5.18 -14.25
N LEU A 443 3.44 -6.22 -14.00
CA LEU A 443 3.37 -7.03 -12.79
C LEU A 443 3.65 -6.16 -11.55
N SER A 444 2.89 -6.39 -10.48
CA SER A 444 2.99 -5.65 -9.23
C SER A 444 3.14 -6.55 -8.01
N SER A 445 3.72 -6.01 -6.94
CA SER A 445 3.73 -6.65 -5.62
C SER A 445 2.54 -6.24 -4.74
N ILE A 446 1.68 -5.37 -5.20
CA ILE A 446 0.46 -4.97 -4.49
C ILE A 446 -0.36 -6.21 -4.12
N SER A 447 -0.72 -6.34 -2.84
CA SER A 447 -1.36 -7.56 -2.32
C SER A 447 -2.41 -7.28 -1.23
N PRO A 448 -3.52 -6.60 -1.58
CA PRO A 448 -4.62 -6.41 -0.64
C PRO A 448 -5.30 -7.75 -0.30
N VAL A 449 -5.63 -7.93 0.98
CA VAL A 449 -6.28 -9.13 1.49
C VAL A 449 -7.47 -8.77 2.38
N ILE A 450 -8.56 -9.54 2.27
CA ILE A 450 -9.69 -9.50 3.18
C ILE A 450 -9.91 -10.93 3.72
N ALA A 451 -10.01 -11.06 5.04
CA ALA A 451 -10.28 -12.32 5.71
C ALA A 451 -11.69 -12.36 6.30
N GLU A 452 -12.32 -13.51 6.16
CA GLU A 452 -13.60 -13.86 6.82
C GLU A 452 -13.32 -14.90 7.91
N SER A 453 -14.02 -14.74 9.04
CA SER A 453 -14.06 -15.73 10.11
C SER A 453 -14.76 -17.03 9.65
N PRO A 454 -14.62 -18.15 10.37
CA PRO A 454 -15.24 -19.43 9.98
C PRO A 454 -16.75 -19.38 9.82
N ASP A 455 -17.45 -18.40 10.44
CA ASP A 455 -18.89 -18.18 10.27
C ASP A 455 -19.24 -17.25 9.07
N GLY A 456 -18.25 -16.91 8.23
CA GLY A 456 -18.42 -16.11 7.01
C GLY A 456 -18.56 -14.60 7.22
N LYS A 457 -18.31 -14.10 8.42
CA LYS A 457 -18.32 -12.67 8.70
C LYS A 457 -16.99 -12.03 8.37
N LEU A 458 -17.01 -10.72 8.05
CA LEU A 458 -15.80 -9.94 7.94
C LEU A 458 -14.98 -10.07 9.23
N TYR A 459 -13.67 -10.30 9.08
CA TYR A 459 -12.75 -10.39 10.20
C TYR A 459 -11.60 -9.38 10.09
N LEU A 460 -10.82 -9.41 8.99
CA LEU A 460 -9.63 -8.59 8.81
C LEU A 460 -9.61 -8.00 7.40
N VAL A 461 -9.25 -6.73 7.29
CA VAL A 461 -8.95 -6.04 6.03
C VAL A 461 -7.53 -5.48 6.16
N ILE A 462 -6.62 -5.87 5.27
CA ILE A 462 -5.21 -5.54 5.44
C ILE A 462 -4.50 -5.50 4.09
N GLY A 463 -3.43 -4.74 4.05
CA GLY A 463 -2.46 -4.71 2.98
C GLY A 463 -1.32 -3.76 3.33
N SER A 464 -0.40 -3.61 2.40
CA SER A 464 0.85 -2.92 2.66
C SER A 464 1.27 -2.08 1.45
N ALA A 465 2.28 -1.24 1.66
CA ALA A 465 2.97 -0.43 0.68
C ALA A 465 4.50 -0.60 0.85
N GLY A 466 5.29 -0.25 -0.18
CA GLY A 466 6.75 -0.38 -0.13
C GLY A 466 7.34 -1.34 -1.16
N GLY A 467 6.78 -1.32 -2.38
CA GLY A 467 7.29 -2.10 -3.51
C GLY A 467 7.29 -3.61 -3.29
N SER A 468 8.38 -4.29 -3.58
CA SER A 468 8.50 -5.75 -3.39
C SER A 468 8.24 -6.19 -1.95
N ARG A 469 8.47 -5.33 -0.95
CA ARG A 469 8.24 -5.61 0.48
C ARG A 469 6.76 -5.69 0.87
N ILE A 470 5.85 -5.26 0.00
CA ILE A 470 4.39 -5.32 0.23
C ILE A 470 3.95 -6.74 0.56
N ILE A 471 4.39 -7.72 -0.22
CA ILE A 471 4.02 -9.13 -0.07
C ILE A 471 4.44 -9.64 1.31
N THR A 472 5.72 -9.48 1.67
CA THR A 472 6.26 -10.00 2.93
C THR A 472 5.67 -9.29 4.14
N ALA A 473 5.42 -7.98 4.06
CA ALA A 473 4.76 -7.23 5.13
C ALA A 473 3.32 -7.68 5.34
N THR A 474 2.55 -7.88 4.26
CA THR A 474 1.16 -8.36 4.34
C THR A 474 1.09 -9.76 4.95
N ILE A 475 1.97 -10.67 4.53
CA ILE A 475 2.08 -12.03 5.09
C ILE A 475 2.33 -11.99 6.60
N GLN A 476 3.34 -11.24 7.05
CA GLN A 476 3.71 -11.16 8.46
C GLN A 476 2.58 -10.56 9.31
N ASN A 477 1.92 -9.51 8.84
CA ASN A 477 0.80 -8.92 9.56
C ASN A 477 -0.38 -9.90 9.69
N ILE A 478 -0.70 -10.68 8.64
CA ILE A 478 -1.74 -11.72 8.70
C ILE A 478 -1.33 -12.81 9.71
N HIS A 479 -0.07 -13.25 9.68
CA HIS A 479 0.48 -14.21 10.63
C HIS A 479 0.35 -13.69 12.08
N HIS A 480 0.75 -12.46 12.35
CA HIS A 480 0.67 -11.89 13.70
C HIS A 480 -0.78 -11.80 14.21
N VAL A 481 -1.72 -11.41 13.35
CA VAL A 481 -3.13 -11.29 13.75
C VAL A 481 -3.78 -12.67 13.93
N ILE A 482 -3.55 -13.62 13.00
CA ILE A 482 -4.29 -14.90 12.98
C ILE A 482 -3.59 -15.98 13.82
N ASP A 483 -2.26 -16.13 13.73
CA ASP A 483 -1.55 -17.20 14.44
C ASP A 483 -1.11 -16.77 15.86
N GLN A 484 -0.86 -15.48 16.07
CA GLN A 484 -0.37 -14.96 17.37
C GLN A 484 -1.43 -14.15 18.13
N ASP A 485 -2.66 -14.04 17.60
CA ASP A 485 -3.81 -13.33 18.19
C ASP A 485 -3.50 -11.87 18.61
N MET A 486 -2.61 -11.21 17.87
CA MET A 486 -2.29 -9.80 18.11
C MET A 486 -3.43 -8.91 17.64
N THR A 487 -3.62 -7.75 18.30
CA THR A 487 -4.42 -6.67 17.74
C THR A 487 -3.79 -6.13 16.47
N VAL A 488 -4.58 -5.46 15.61
CA VAL A 488 -4.02 -4.88 14.37
C VAL A 488 -2.90 -3.87 14.67
N PRO A 489 -3.04 -2.92 15.63
CA PRO A 489 -1.93 -2.04 15.98
C PRO A 489 -0.67 -2.76 16.48
N GLU A 490 -0.81 -3.83 17.29
CA GLU A 490 0.32 -4.63 17.77
C GLU A 490 1.01 -5.36 16.61
N ALA A 491 0.26 -5.96 15.69
CA ALA A 491 0.78 -6.64 14.52
C ALA A 491 1.57 -5.68 13.61
N LEU A 492 1.02 -4.49 13.34
CA LEU A 492 1.69 -3.47 12.54
C LEU A 492 3.00 -2.96 13.18
N ALA A 493 3.07 -2.96 14.51
CA ALA A 493 4.25 -2.50 15.25
C ALA A 493 5.39 -3.53 15.30
N GLN A 494 5.13 -4.81 14.98
CA GLN A 494 6.18 -5.84 15.01
C GLN A 494 7.29 -5.52 14.01
N PRO A 495 8.57 -5.75 14.35
CA PRO A 495 9.67 -5.64 13.42
C PRO A 495 9.51 -6.65 12.27
N ARG A 496 9.91 -6.25 11.07
CA ARG A 496 9.68 -7.03 9.84
C ARG A 496 10.98 -7.60 9.28
N LEU A 497 10.85 -8.76 8.65
CA LEU A 497 11.85 -9.31 7.74
C LEU A 497 11.39 -9.16 6.28
N HIS A 498 12.34 -9.25 5.35
CA HIS A 498 12.04 -9.30 3.93
C HIS A 498 13.05 -10.15 3.18
N ASP A 499 12.56 -11.12 2.42
CA ASP A 499 13.29 -11.87 1.40
C ASP A 499 12.43 -11.94 0.13
N GLN A 500 12.98 -11.57 -1.00
CA GLN A 500 12.35 -11.66 -2.32
C GLN A 500 13.11 -12.59 -3.27
N LEU A 501 13.97 -13.46 -2.71
CA LEU A 501 14.83 -14.42 -3.38
C LEU A 501 16.00 -13.79 -4.17
N SER A 502 15.74 -12.72 -4.90
CA SER A 502 16.74 -11.96 -5.66
C SER A 502 16.74 -10.48 -5.20
N PRO A 503 17.82 -9.98 -4.58
CA PRO A 503 19.08 -10.66 -4.23
C PRO A 503 18.90 -11.76 -3.18
N ASN A 504 19.78 -12.78 -3.19
CA ASN A 504 19.75 -13.89 -2.22
C ASN A 504 20.17 -13.43 -0.83
N GLN A 505 19.26 -12.77 -0.14
CA GLN A 505 19.45 -12.25 1.22
C GLN A 505 18.11 -12.04 1.93
N VAL A 506 18.06 -12.28 3.22
CA VAL A 506 16.98 -11.86 4.11
C VAL A 506 17.39 -10.64 4.90
N SER A 507 16.61 -9.57 4.85
CA SER A 507 16.83 -8.33 5.59
C SER A 507 15.88 -8.23 6.79
N PHE A 508 16.43 -7.86 7.96
CA PHE A 508 15.69 -7.69 9.22
C PHE A 508 15.72 -6.23 9.65
N GLU A 509 14.61 -5.70 10.14
CA GLU A 509 14.59 -4.39 10.80
C GLU A 509 15.42 -4.43 12.09
N TYR A 510 16.09 -3.32 12.45
CA TYR A 510 17.01 -3.25 13.60
C TYR A 510 16.42 -3.70 14.94
N ALA A 511 15.10 -3.64 15.11
CA ALA A 511 14.41 -4.08 16.30
C ALA A 511 14.07 -5.58 16.32
N TYR A 512 14.41 -6.34 15.27
CA TYR A 512 14.14 -7.78 15.20
C TYR A 512 14.96 -8.53 16.26
N ASP A 513 14.42 -9.64 16.78
CA ASP A 513 15.09 -10.42 17.82
C ASP A 513 16.43 -11.00 17.32
N ASN A 514 17.51 -10.65 18.02
CA ASN A 514 18.87 -11.06 17.67
C ASN A 514 19.08 -12.59 17.71
N SER A 515 18.36 -13.29 18.60
CA SER A 515 18.49 -14.75 18.70
C SER A 515 17.84 -15.45 17.50
N THR A 516 16.72 -14.92 17.02
CA THR A 516 16.05 -15.38 15.80
C THR A 516 16.93 -15.13 14.58
N VAL A 517 17.53 -13.94 14.45
CA VAL A 517 18.43 -13.62 13.33
C VAL A 517 19.67 -14.50 13.35
N ALA A 518 20.26 -14.76 14.53
CA ALA A 518 21.40 -15.67 14.68
C ALA A 518 21.03 -17.11 14.31
N PHE A 519 19.82 -17.56 14.66
CA PHE A 519 19.29 -18.86 14.26
C PHE A 519 19.17 -18.95 12.72
N MET A 520 18.59 -17.96 12.07
CA MET A 520 18.50 -17.88 10.60
C MET A 520 19.87 -17.97 9.94
N ALA A 521 20.85 -17.19 10.44
CA ALA A 521 22.24 -17.24 9.95
C ALA A 521 22.86 -18.64 10.12
N SER A 522 22.57 -19.34 11.22
CA SER A 522 23.07 -20.69 11.49
C SER A 522 22.55 -21.75 10.51
N LEU A 523 21.37 -21.49 9.91
CA LEU A 523 20.77 -22.33 8.86
C LEU A 523 21.25 -21.97 7.44
N GLY A 524 22.16 -20.99 7.32
CA GLY A 524 22.78 -20.59 6.06
C GLY A 524 22.09 -19.44 5.34
N HIS A 525 21.10 -18.78 5.94
CA HIS A 525 20.52 -17.55 5.37
C HIS A 525 21.56 -16.42 5.34
N ASN A 526 21.63 -15.70 4.24
CA ASN A 526 22.43 -14.48 4.13
C ASN A 526 21.66 -13.32 4.77
N VAL A 527 21.95 -13.04 6.03
CA VAL A 527 21.22 -12.06 6.84
C VAL A 527 21.80 -10.66 6.73
N THR A 528 20.93 -9.65 6.60
CA THR A 528 21.29 -8.23 6.60
C THR A 528 20.35 -7.44 7.51
N TRP A 529 20.77 -6.23 7.90
CA TRP A 529 19.98 -5.34 8.73
C TRP A 529 19.58 -4.09 7.99
N VAL A 530 18.34 -3.64 8.19
CA VAL A 530 17.80 -2.44 7.57
C VAL A 530 17.10 -1.54 8.58
N ALA A 531 17.07 -0.25 8.30
CA ALA A 531 16.25 0.67 9.06
C ALA A 531 14.75 0.34 8.87
N PRO A 532 13.90 0.56 9.91
CA PRO A 532 12.45 0.46 9.75
C PRO A 532 11.93 1.49 8.74
N GLY A 533 10.73 1.25 8.19
CA GLY A 533 10.08 2.15 7.23
C GLY A 533 10.29 1.78 5.76
N GLN A 534 10.95 0.66 5.47
CA GLN A 534 11.07 0.16 4.09
C GLN A 534 9.75 -0.41 3.54
N SER A 535 8.81 -0.73 4.41
CA SER A 535 7.43 -1.09 4.10
C SER A 535 6.50 -0.49 5.14
N THR A 536 5.28 -0.21 4.73
CA THR A 536 4.21 0.33 5.57
C THR A 536 2.97 -0.52 5.41
N ALA A 537 2.08 -0.53 6.40
CA ALA A 537 0.85 -1.30 6.33
C ALA A 537 -0.29 -0.61 7.08
N GLN A 538 -1.51 -0.80 6.62
CA GLN A 538 -2.72 -0.35 7.28
C GLN A 538 -3.69 -1.52 7.35
N GLY A 539 -4.41 -1.62 8.47
CA GLY A 539 -5.37 -2.68 8.65
C GLY A 539 -6.52 -2.28 9.56
N LEU A 540 -7.59 -3.03 9.47
CA LEU A 540 -8.72 -2.98 10.38
C LEU A 540 -9.26 -4.38 10.65
N ARG A 541 -9.88 -4.56 11.82
CA ARG A 541 -10.49 -5.82 12.23
C ARG A 541 -11.89 -5.57 12.78
N LEU A 542 -12.83 -6.45 12.44
CA LEU A 542 -14.14 -6.50 13.05
C LEU A 542 -14.14 -7.59 14.14
N LEU A 543 -14.33 -7.17 15.38
CA LEU A 543 -14.38 -8.07 16.52
C LEU A 543 -15.73 -8.77 16.65
N PRO A 544 -15.82 -9.92 17.35
CA PRO A 544 -17.08 -10.69 17.49
C PRO A 544 -18.23 -9.91 18.13
N ASN A 545 -17.93 -8.90 18.95
CA ASN A 545 -18.92 -8.01 19.56
C ASN A 545 -19.46 -6.92 18.61
N GLY A 546 -18.97 -6.90 17.35
CA GLY A 546 -19.31 -5.91 16.33
C GLY A 546 -18.53 -4.61 16.42
N THR A 547 -17.51 -4.54 17.26
CA THR A 547 -16.61 -3.37 17.40
C THR A 547 -15.51 -3.41 16.34
N PHE A 548 -15.23 -2.27 15.71
CA PHE A 548 -14.09 -2.13 14.81
C PHE A 548 -12.81 -1.76 15.57
N GLU A 549 -11.73 -2.35 15.14
CA GLU A 549 -10.35 -2.00 15.50
C GLU A 549 -9.63 -1.54 14.23
N ALA A 550 -8.87 -0.46 14.29
CA ALA A 550 -8.11 0.05 13.15
C ALA A 550 -6.69 0.42 13.56
N GLY A 551 -5.73 0.14 12.69
CA GLY A 551 -4.31 0.45 12.88
C GLY A 551 -3.76 1.21 11.68
N GLY A 552 -3.10 2.34 11.96
CA GLY A 552 -2.20 3.01 11.03
C GLY A 552 -0.76 2.54 11.25
N GLU A 553 0.09 2.70 10.26
CA GLU A 553 1.50 2.29 10.28
C GLU A 553 2.33 3.12 11.28
N PRO A 554 2.94 2.51 12.31
CA PRO A 554 3.73 3.28 13.29
C PRO A 554 5.07 3.80 12.73
N ARG A 555 5.53 3.30 11.57
CA ARG A 555 6.74 3.79 10.89
C ARG A 555 6.48 5.04 10.05
N GLN A 556 5.21 5.37 9.78
CA GLN A 556 4.76 6.63 9.18
C GLN A 556 4.19 7.51 10.30
N HIS A 557 4.88 8.62 10.59
CA HIS A 557 4.55 9.51 11.73
C HIS A 557 3.15 10.13 11.62
N ASN A 558 2.63 10.25 10.40
CA ASN A 558 1.35 10.92 10.11
C ASN A 558 0.23 9.96 9.76
N SER A 559 0.48 8.65 9.78
CA SER A 559 -0.55 7.65 9.52
C SER A 559 -1.63 7.67 10.61
N GLY A 560 -2.82 7.17 10.28
CA GLY A 560 -3.90 7.05 11.25
C GLY A 560 -4.91 5.98 10.88
N GLY A 561 -5.30 5.19 11.90
CA GLY A 561 -6.41 4.27 11.83
C GLY A 561 -7.46 4.67 12.86
N PHE A 562 -8.71 4.88 12.42
CA PHE A 562 -9.82 5.31 13.27
C PHE A 562 -11.03 4.42 13.07
N ALA A 563 -11.78 4.23 14.18
CA ALA A 563 -13.03 3.50 14.20
C ALA A 563 -14.09 4.29 14.99
N ILE A 564 -15.35 4.23 14.58
CA ILE A 564 -16.49 4.93 15.16
C ILE A 564 -17.72 4.03 15.30
#